data_9a71087d4c7f41e9092ed064a59fe360
#
_entry.id   9a71087d4c7f41e9092ed064a59fe360
#
_cell.length_a   1.000
_cell.length_b   1.000
_cell.length_c   1.000
_cell.angle_alpha   90.00
_cell.angle_beta   90.00
_cell.angle_gamma   90.00
#
_symmetry.space_group_name_H-M   'P 1'
#
loop_
_entity.id
_entity.type
_entity.pdbx_description
1 polymer ?
#
loop_
_entity_poly.entity_id
_entity_poly.type
_entity_poly.pdbx_seq_one_letter_code
_entity_poly.pdbx_strand_id
1 'polypeptide(L)'
;MTRALALAFTLLAVPAAAQQPRAVDGGAPAWDPTAAAAYLDARMDLWFANGTKLKTGDTQTACVSCHAGLAYALSRPVLRRVMHSGTPVPQEARLLDETIRRVDTYATHQVLYDFNERRQIESRGTEAVLNAVILTNADAARELREPSAPTKKALSRLWETQRPDGRWDWLEFGLEPWETTGAEYHGATFAAFAVGTAAGPRDAAAATGMERLRTYLSSNYPSQHLYNRTWALLASTRFKGLVTEAQRSALIAELVTLQRGDGGWSLEAMGPWKWSKTAPPVTSPGELDPALVRQSDGYATGLVVYTLKQAGVPSSDVALRKGIRWLETNQRPSPLPDVPGRAWLAHSLNYDREHGGEKGEPWRRLFMTDTATAFAILALAD
;
A
#
# COMPACT_ATOMS: atom_id res chain seq x y z
N MET A 1 -0.52 -57.28 46.96
CA MET A 1 0.33 -57.33 45.76
C MET A 1 -0.49 -56.83 44.60
N THR A 2 -0.40 -55.54 44.32
CA THR A 2 -1.12 -54.85 43.23
C THR A 2 -0.09 -54.28 42.30
N ARG A 3 0.03 -54.77 41.09
CA ARG A 3 0.92 -54.30 40.02
C ARG A 3 0.23 -53.16 39.29
N ALA A 4 0.85 -51.96 39.31
CA ALA A 4 0.46 -50.83 38.48
C ALA A 4 1.10 -50.97 37.10
N LEU A 5 0.27 -50.98 36.05
CA LEU A 5 0.71 -50.88 34.65
C LEU A 5 0.91 -49.39 34.32
N ALA A 6 2.13 -49.00 33.98
CA ALA A 6 2.42 -47.70 33.41
C ALA A 6 2.28 -47.75 31.88
N LEU A 7 1.32 -47.04 31.32
CA LEU A 7 1.22 -46.79 29.88
C LEU A 7 2.16 -45.66 29.52
N ALA A 8 3.18 -45.98 28.72
CA ALA A 8 4.04 -44.96 28.09
C ALA A 8 3.38 -44.46 26.78
N PHE A 9 2.99 -43.20 26.76
CA PHE A 9 2.56 -42.52 25.53
C PHE A 9 3.80 -42.05 24.78
N THR A 10 4.11 -42.66 23.67
CA THR A 10 5.11 -42.20 22.71
C THR A 10 4.50 -41.14 21.81
N LEU A 11 4.86 -39.88 22.02
CA LEU A 11 4.54 -38.77 21.11
C LEU A 11 5.42 -38.90 19.84
N LEU A 12 4.83 -39.34 18.75
CA LEU A 12 5.44 -39.27 17.42
C LEU A 12 5.41 -37.82 16.98
N ALA A 13 6.57 -37.15 16.98
CA ALA A 13 6.76 -35.86 16.34
C ALA A 13 6.66 -36.04 14.81
N VAL A 14 5.61 -35.49 14.21
CA VAL A 14 5.49 -35.38 12.77
C VAL A 14 6.41 -34.23 12.35
N PRO A 15 7.41 -34.47 11.49
CA PRO A 15 8.23 -33.37 10.98
C PRO A 15 7.37 -32.44 10.13
N ALA A 16 7.38 -31.13 10.45
CA ALA A 16 6.83 -30.11 9.59
C ALA A 16 7.59 -30.18 8.27
N ALA A 17 6.94 -30.67 7.23
CA ALA A 17 7.47 -30.59 5.87
C ALA A 17 7.62 -29.12 5.51
N ALA A 18 8.85 -28.64 5.41
CA ALA A 18 9.16 -27.38 4.79
C ALA A 18 8.61 -27.43 3.36
N GLN A 19 7.62 -26.59 3.07
CA GLN A 19 7.14 -26.41 1.71
C GLN A 19 8.31 -25.85 0.88
N GLN A 20 8.88 -26.71 0.04
CA GLN A 20 9.82 -26.29 -0.99
C GLN A 20 9.12 -25.28 -1.90
N PRO A 21 9.81 -24.23 -2.34
CA PRO A 21 9.27 -23.33 -3.34
C PRO A 21 8.90 -24.16 -4.57
N ARG A 22 7.65 -24.07 -4.99
CA ARG A 22 7.19 -24.68 -6.23
C ARG A 22 8.07 -24.13 -7.36
N ALA A 23 8.76 -24.99 -8.09
CA ALA A 23 9.39 -24.63 -9.35
C ALA A 23 8.29 -24.03 -10.25
N VAL A 24 8.44 -22.78 -10.60
CA VAL A 24 7.57 -22.10 -11.57
C VAL A 24 7.88 -22.77 -12.90
N ASP A 25 6.86 -23.39 -13.51
CA ASP A 25 6.93 -23.80 -14.91
C ASP A 25 7.41 -22.61 -15.72
N GLY A 26 8.51 -22.73 -16.46
CA GLY A 26 9.23 -21.65 -17.14
C GLY A 26 8.50 -21.04 -18.36
N GLY A 27 7.18 -20.88 -18.29
CA GLY A 27 6.38 -20.11 -19.21
C GLY A 27 6.50 -18.62 -18.90
N ALA A 28 6.57 -17.77 -19.92
CA ALA A 28 6.52 -16.31 -19.76
C ALA A 28 5.28 -15.93 -18.94
N PRO A 29 5.38 -14.93 -18.03
CA PRO A 29 4.25 -14.48 -17.23
C PRO A 29 3.11 -14.02 -18.15
N ALA A 30 1.85 -14.24 -17.75
CA ALA A 30 0.66 -13.85 -18.51
C ALA A 30 0.52 -12.31 -18.65
N TRP A 31 1.32 -11.55 -17.94
CA TRP A 31 1.46 -10.10 -17.99
C TRP A 31 2.91 -9.71 -18.30
N ASP A 32 3.14 -8.48 -18.69
CA ASP A 32 4.48 -7.97 -19.06
C ASP A 32 5.12 -7.18 -17.91
N PRO A 33 6.02 -7.81 -17.11
CA PRO A 33 6.71 -7.15 -16.01
C PRO A 33 7.67 -6.05 -16.48
N THR A 34 8.29 -6.19 -17.67
CA THR A 34 9.20 -5.19 -18.21
C THR A 34 8.45 -3.93 -18.61
N ALA A 35 7.30 -4.08 -19.25
CA ALA A 35 6.46 -2.93 -19.60
C ALA A 35 5.86 -2.25 -18.35
N ALA A 36 5.53 -3.02 -17.29
CA ALA A 36 5.10 -2.45 -16.00
C ALA A 36 6.25 -1.66 -15.32
N ALA A 37 7.48 -2.16 -15.39
CA ALA A 37 8.67 -1.46 -14.89
C ALA A 37 8.90 -0.14 -15.64
N ALA A 38 8.88 -0.18 -16.97
CA ALA A 38 9.05 1.02 -17.79
C ALA A 38 8.01 2.09 -17.46
N TYR A 39 6.75 1.70 -17.26
CA TYR A 39 5.70 2.63 -16.83
C TYR A 39 6.02 3.25 -15.47
N LEU A 40 6.25 2.45 -14.44
CA LEU A 40 6.48 2.94 -13.08
C LEU A 40 7.74 3.81 -12.98
N ASP A 41 8.83 3.41 -13.65
CA ASP A 41 10.08 4.15 -13.64
C ASP A 41 9.90 5.53 -14.29
N ALA A 42 9.22 5.63 -15.44
CA ALA A 42 8.90 6.89 -16.10
C ALA A 42 7.96 7.78 -15.25
N ARG A 43 6.97 7.17 -14.57
CA ARG A 43 6.09 7.90 -13.65
C ARG A 43 6.86 8.47 -12.45
N MET A 44 7.84 7.71 -11.94
CA MET A 44 8.72 8.19 -10.86
C MET A 44 9.60 9.36 -11.32
N ASP A 45 10.14 9.32 -12.54
CA ASP A 45 10.90 10.43 -13.12
C ASP A 45 10.03 11.69 -13.24
N LEU A 46 8.79 11.56 -13.70
CA LEU A 46 7.83 12.68 -13.73
C LEU A 46 7.54 13.22 -12.33
N TRP A 47 7.42 12.36 -11.34
CA TRP A 47 7.26 12.79 -9.94
C TRP A 47 8.49 13.54 -9.44
N PHE A 48 9.68 13.03 -9.68
CA PHE A 48 10.92 13.70 -9.32
C PHE A 48 11.13 15.03 -10.06
N ALA A 49 10.65 15.17 -11.28
CA ALA A 49 10.74 16.42 -12.03
C ALA A 49 9.74 17.47 -11.52
N ASN A 50 8.49 17.10 -11.29
CA ASN A 50 7.37 18.01 -11.16
C ASN A 50 6.69 17.99 -9.78
N GLY A 51 6.86 16.95 -8.98
CA GLY A 51 6.28 16.87 -7.64
C GLY A 51 6.78 17.99 -6.73
N THR A 52 6.00 18.31 -5.69
CA THR A 52 6.36 19.36 -4.74
C THR A 52 7.75 19.12 -4.17
N LYS A 53 8.62 20.13 -4.29
CA LYS A 53 9.98 20.11 -3.74
C LYS A 53 10.00 20.71 -2.35
N LEU A 54 10.76 20.08 -1.48
CA LEU A 54 10.99 20.54 -0.12
C LEU A 54 12.49 20.71 0.12
N LYS A 55 12.85 21.80 0.72
CA LYS A 55 14.25 22.07 1.10
C LYS A 55 14.65 21.13 2.26
N THR A 56 15.71 20.37 2.04
CA THR A 56 16.29 19.42 3.00
C THR A 56 17.77 19.73 3.15
N GLY A 57 18.12 20.57 4.14
CA GLY A 57 19.47 21.12 4.23
C GLY A 57 19.82 21.97 3.02
N ASP A 58 20.95 21.69 2.37
CA ASP A 58 21.43 22.41 1.18
C ASP A 58 20.87 21.87 -0.13
N THR A 59 20.00 20.88 -0.09
CA THR A 59 19.40 20.23 -1.27
C THR A 59 17.87 20.29 -1.23
N GLN A 60 17.24 19.82 -2.30
CA GLN A 60 15.80 19.62 -2.37
C GLN A 60 15.48 18.16 -2.59
N THR A 61 14.39 17.69 -1.97
CA THR A 61 13.80 16.37 -2.19
C THR A 61 12.38 16.50 -2.68
N ALA A 62 11.90 15.55 -3.47
CA ALA A 62 10.49 15.46 -3.79
C ALA A 62 9.68 15.05 -2.55
N CYS A 63 8.45 15.52 -2.46
CA CYS A 63 7.50 15.04 -1.44
C CYS A 63 7.38 13.51 -1.52
N VAL A 64 7.37 12.86 -0.35
CA VAL A 64 7.01 11.43 -0.27
C VAL A 64 5.52 11.32 -0.50
N SER A 65 5.13 10.73 -1.61
CA SER A 65 3.75 10.67 -2.07
C SER A 65 3.07 9.39 -1.63
N CYS A 66 1.82 9.50 -1.15
CA CYS A 66 0.96 8.34 -0.84
C CYS A 66 0.65 7.50 -2.09
N HIS A 67 0.58 8.12 -3.26
CA HIS A 67 0.12 7.51 -4.50
C HIS A 67 1.24 7.19 -5.50
N ALA A 68 2.35 7.93 -5.53
CA ALA A 68 3.47 7.67 -6.43
C ALA A 68 4.64 7.00 -5.68
N GLY A 69 5.32 7.73 -4.79
CA GLY A 69 6.53 7.26 -4.11
C GLY A 69 6.32 6.01 -3.26
N LEU A 70 5.24 5.97 -2.44
CA LEU A 70 4.94 4.80 -1.61
C LEU A 70 4.61 3.58 -2.47
N ALA A 71 3.71 3.72 -3.45
CA ALA A 71 3.29 2.63 -4.32
C ALA A 71 4.49 2.04 -5.09
N TYR A 72 5.35 2.92 -5.60
CA TYR A 72 6.60 2.55 -6.25
C TYR A 72 7.54 1.80 -5.30
N ALA A 73 7.77 2.32 -4.09
CA ALA A 73 8.66 1.71 -3.10
C ALA A 73 8.22 0.30 -2.68
N LEU A 74 6.90 0.04 -2.63
CA LEU A 74 6.37 -1.28 -2.29
C LEU A 74 6.51 -2.28 -3.44
N SER A 75 6.27 -1.85 -4.67
CA SER A 75 6.16 -2.75 -5.83
C SER A 75 7.46 -2.95 -6.60
N ARG A 76 8.32 -1.93 -6.70
CA ARG A 76 9.51 -1.98 -7.56
C ARG A 76 10.55 -3.03 -7.15
N PRO A 77 10.85 -3.22 -5.85
CA PRO A 77 11.72 -4.32 -5.42
C PRO A 77 11.15 -5.71 -5.75
N VAL A 78 9.83 -5.86 -5.67
CA VAL A 78 9.13 -7.10 -6.04
C VAL A 78 9.27 -7.36 -7.54
N LEU A 79 9.02 -6.33 -8.36
CA LEU A 79 9.16 -6.40 -9.81
C LEU A 79 10.58 -6.74 -10.23
N ARG A 80 11.58 -6.19 -9.54
CA ARG A 80 13.00 -6.51 -9.76
C ARG A 80 13.28 -8.00 -9.53
N ARG A 81 12.69 -8.62 -8.50
CA ARG A 81 12.80 -10.08 -8.28
C ARG A 81 12.15 -10.88 -9.40
N VAL A 82 10.95 -10.50 -9.85
CA VAL A 82 10.26 -11.14 -10.98
C VAL A 82 11.10 -11.09 -12.26
N MET A 83 11.78 -9.97 -12.48
CA MET A 83 12.65 -9.78 -13.66
C MET A 83 14.06 -10.36 -13.48
N HIS A 84 14.33 -11.02 -12.36
CA HIS A 84 15.66 -11.55 -12.00
C HIS A 84 16.78 -10.49 -12.06
N SER A 85 16.46 -9.23 -11.79
CA SER A 85 17.40 -8.12 -11.75
C SER A 85 17.91 -7.91 -10.33
N GLY A 86 19.21 -8.09 -10.11
CA GLY A 86 19.81 -7.96 -8.77
C GLY A 86 19.99 -6.50 -8.30
N THR A 87 20.10 -5.55 -9.23
CA THR A 87 20.49 -4.16 -8.92
C THR A 87 19.28 -3.22 -8.92
N PRO A 88 19.13 -2.35 -7.90
CA PRO A 88 18.15 -1.28 -7.92
C PRO A 88 18.38 -0.34 -9.11
N VAL A 89 17.29 0.11 -9.74
CA VAL A 89 17.35 1.12 -10.81
C VAL A 89 17.58 2.52 -10.22
N PRO A 90 18.02 3.50 -11.02
CA PRO A 90 18.28 4.86 -10.54
C PRO A 90 17.10 5.49 -9.77
N GLN A 91 15.87 5.24 -10.20
CA GLN A 91 14.67 5.77 -9.54
C GLN A 91 14.45 5.16 -8.14
N GLU A 92 14.68 3.84 -7.97
CA GLU A 92 14.66 3.19 -6.65
C GLU A 92 15.72 3.80 -5.71
N ALA A 93 16.94 3.90 -6.21
CA ALA A 93 18.06 4.44 -5.45
C ALA A 93 17.78 5.90 -5.04
N ARG A 94 17.31 6.72 -5.96
CA ARG A 94 16.97 8.12 -5.70
C ARG A 94 15.85 8.27 -4.68
N LEU A 95 14.77 7.50 -4.81
CA LEU A 95 13.66 7.55 -3.85
C LEU A 95 14.15 7.20 -2.44
N LEU A 96 14.98 6.18 -2.34
CA LEU A 96 15.54 5.77 -1.05
C LEU A 96 16.46 6.85 -0.46
N ASP A 97 17.37 7.43 -1.27
CA ASP A 97 18.27 8.49 -0.84
C ASP A 97 17.52 9.76 -0.40
N GLU A 98 16.50 10.17 -1.16
CA GLU A 98 15.67 11.31 -0.79
C GLU A 98 14.89 11.04 0.50
N THR A 99 14.36 9.83 0.69
CA THR A 99 13.68 9.42 1.92
C THR A 99 14.64 9.43 3.12
N ILE A 100 15.85 8.91 2.98
CA ILE A 100 16.88 8.94 4.03
C ILE A 100 17.21 10.38 4.43
N ARG A 101 17.44 11.28 3.46
CA ARG A 101 17.68 12.70 3.75
C ARG A 101 16.54 13.36 4.51
N ARG A 102 15.30 13.06 4.15
CA ARG A 102 14.13 13.58 4.86
C ARG A 102 14.07 13.09 6.30
N VAL A 103 14.41 11.83 6.55
CA VAL A 103 14.52 11.28 7.91
C VAL A 103 15.66 11.95 8.69
N ASP A 104 16.81 12.13 8.07
CA ASP A 104 17.99 12.73 8.72
C ASP A 104 17.76 14.21 9.07
N THR A 105 17.05 14.95 8.24
CA THR A 105 16.75 16.38 8.42
C THR A 105 15.36 16.64 8.98
N TYR A 106 14.63 15.63 9.43
CA TYR A 106 13.22 15.71 9.79
C TYR A 106 12.86 16.86 10.72
N ALA A 107 13.69 17.20 11.68
CA ALA A 107 13.46 18.30 12.61
C ALA A 107 13.68 19.70 12.00
N THR A 108 14.44 19.80 10.92
CA THR A 108 14.94 21.07 10.38
C THR A 108 14.55 21.33 8.93
N HIS A 109 14.09 20.33 8.17
CA HIS A 109 13.69 20.55 6.79
C HIS A 109 12.36 21.31 6.71
N GLN A 110 12.17 22.01 5.60
CA GLN A 110 10.93 22.70 5.30
C GLN A 110 9.74 21.73 5.39
N VAL A 111 8.67 22.19 6.03
CA VAL A 111 7.41 21.43 6.13
C VAL A 111 6.57 21.69 4.88
N LEU A 112 5.94 20.64 4.38
CA LEU A 112 4.95 20.79 3.32
C LEU A 112 3.78 21.64 3.85
N TYR A 113 3.30 22.61 3.03
CA TYR A 113 2.21 23.53 3.41
C TYR A 113 2.53 24.42 4.62
N ASP A 114 3.72 25.03 4.65
CA ASP A 114 4.22 25.89 5.73
C ASP A 114 3.35 27.13 6.03
N PHE A 115 2.46 27.49 5.13
CA PHE A 115 1.50 28.59 5.29
C PHE A 115 0.27 28.27 6.17
N ASN A 116 0.10 27.03 6.63
CA ASN A 116 -1.06 26.58 7.41
C ASN A 116 -0.63 25.59 8.51
N GLU A 117 -0.74 26.03 9.76
CA GLU A 117 -0.30 25.24 10.93
C GLU A 117 -0.91 23.83 10.99
N ARG A 118 -2.23 23.70 10.75
CA ARG A 118 -2.88 22.38 10.72
C ARG A 118 -2.23 21.48 9.67
N ARG A 119 -2.00 22.02 8.45
CA ARG A 119 -1.39 21.26 7.36
C ARG A 119 0.07 20.88 7.63
N GLN A 120 0.79 21.72 8.39
CA GLN A 120 2.15 21.38 8.84
C GLN A 120 2.14 20.16 9.74
N ILE A 121 1.24 20.12 10.74
CA ILE A 121 1.10 18.99 11.66
C ILE A 121 0.70 17.72 10.90
N GLU A 122 -0.33 17.81 10.05
CA GLU A 122 -0.80 16.70 9.21
C GLU A 122 0.32 16.18 8.29
N SER A 123 1.07 17.07 7.65
CA SER A 123 2.16 16.65 6.74
C SER A 123 3.31 15.98 7.48
N ARG A 124 3.63 16.42 8.71
CA ARG A 124 4.65 15.78 9.56
C ARG A 124 4.25 14.36 9.95
N GLY A 125 3.00 14.17 10.41
CA GLY A 125 2.49 12.84 10.75
C GLY A 125 2.47 11.92 9.54
N THR A 126 1.91 12.38 8.41
CA THR A 126 1.87 11.63 7.17
C THR A 126 3.27 11.23 6.71
N GLU A 127 4.22 12.17 6.70
CA GLU A 127 5.59 11.91 6.27
C GLU A 127 6.30 10.90 7.16
N ALA A 128 6.14 10.98 8.48
CA ALA A 128 6.76 10.02 9.39
C ALA A 128 6.31 8.59 9.12
N VAL A 129 5.02 8.40 8.85
CA VAL A 129 4.46 7.09 8.48
C VAL A 129 4.99 6.61 7.13
N LEU A 130 4.97 7.44 6.09
CA LEU A 130 5.41 7.05 4.76
C LEU A 130 6.90 6.70 4.73
N ASN A 131 7.74 7.51 5.39
CA ASN A 131 9.17 7.23 5.51
C ASN A 131 9.42 5.88 6.20
N ALA A 132 8.69 5.57 7.27
CA ALA A 132 8.80 4.29 7.96
C ALA A 132 8.43 3.11 7.05
N VAL A 133 7.34 3.22 6.27
CA VAL A 133 6.95 2.15 5.32
C VAL A 133 8.01 1.94 4.25
N ILE A 134 8.48 3.01 3.62
CA ILE A 134 9.47 2.93 2.53
C ILE A 134 10.76 2.27 3.02
N LEU A 135 11.28 2.73 4.17
CA LEU A 135 12.57 2.24 4.67
C LEU A 135 12.48 0.81 5.23
N THR A 136 11.40 0.46 5.94
CA THR A 136 11.21 -0.92 6.40
C THR A 136 11.02 -1.90 5.23
N ASN A 137 10.31 -1.47 4.16
CA ASN A 137 10.18 -2.28 2.96
C ASN A 137 11.51 -2.44 2.21
N ALA A 138 12.33 -1.39 2.15
CA ALA A 138 13.66 -1.45 1.55
C ALA A 138 14.60 -2.38 2.33
N ASP A 139 14.54 -2.36 3.67
CA ASP A 139 15.30 -3.29 4.51
C ASP A 139 14.82 -4.74 4.34
N ALA A 140 13.50 -4.97 4.29
CA ALA A 140 12.92 -6.28 4.04
C ALA A 140 13.30 -6.83 2.66
N ALA A 141 13.31 -5.98 1.63
CA ALA A 141 13.73 -6.38 0.27
C ALA A 141 15.21 -6.75 0.18
N ARG A 142 16.03 -6.32 1.15
CA ARG A 142 17.46 -6.70 1.31
C ARG A 142 17.65 -7.82 2.34
N GLU A 143 16.56 -8.36 2.87
CA GLU A 143 16.55 -9.47 3.84
C GLU A 143 17.34 -9.15 5.12
N LEU A 144 17.36 -7.87 5.54
CA LEU A 144 18.06 -7.47 6.74
C LEU A 144 17.37 -8.07 7.99
N ARG A 145 18.17 -8.61 8.89
CA ARG A 145 17.69 -9.18 10.17
C ARG A 145 17.42 -8.14 11.24
N GLU A 146 17.95 -6.92 11.07
CA GLU A 146 17.70 -5.77 11.91
C GLU A 146 17.48 -4.53 11.05
N PRO A 147 16.73 -3.54 11.56
CA PRO A 147 16.53 -2.30 10.83
C PRO A 147 17.87 -1.59 10.62
N SER A 148 18.09 -1.08 9.41
CA SER A 148 19.23 -0.20 9.11
C SER A 148 19.18 1.09 9.93
N ALA A 149 20.29 1.81 10.02
CA ALA A 149 20.34 3.05 10.77
C ALA A 149 19.31 4.10 10.32
N PRO A 150 19.07 4.32 9.00
CA PRO A 150 17.98 5.17 8.54
C PRO A 150 16.59 4.67 8.97
N THR A 151 16.35 3.36 8.91
CA THR A 151 15.09 2.76 9.33
C THR A 151 14.87 2.92 10.83
N LYS A 152 15.88 2.74 11.66
CA LYS A 152 15.80 2.99 13.11
C LYS A 152 15.39 4.44 13.39
N LYS A 153 15.99 5.41 12.68
CA LYS A 153 15.60 6.83 12.80
C LYS A 153 14.16 7.07 12.35
N ALA A 154 13.74 6.49 11.22
CA ALA A 154 12.36 6.64 10.74
C ALA A 154 11.35 6.07 11.74
N LEU A 155 11.62 4.91 12.33
CA LEU A 155 10.79 4.33 13.38
C LEU A 155 10.77 5.19 14.66
N SER A 156 11.90 5.81 15.05
CA SER A 156 11.90 6.79 16.15
C SER A 156 10.97 7.96 15.84
N ARG A 157 11.10 8.56 14.65
CA ARG A 157 10.21 9.67 14.21
C ARG A 157 8.75 9.26 14.15
N LEU A 158 8.47 8.03 13.73
CA LEU A 158 7.13 7.47 13.76
C LEU A 158 6.54 7.56 15.18
N TRP A 159 7.26 7.08 16.20
CA TRP A 159 6.76 7.10 17.58
C TRP A 159 6.70 8.50 18.19
N GLU A 160 7.64 9.38 17.86
CA GLU A 160 7.65 10.79 18.31
C GLU A 160 6.42 11.57 17.82
N THR A 161 5.89 11.22 16.64
CA THR A 161 4.72 11.88 16.04
C THR A 161 3.40 11.17 16.33
N GLN A 162 3.43 10.02 17.01
CA GLN A 162 2.22 9.28 17.37
C GLN A 162 1.40 10.06 18.40
N ARG A 163 0.12 10.23 18.12
CA ARG A 163 -0.83 10.83 19.05
C ARG A 163 -1.10 9.91 20.26
N PRO A 164 -1.56 10.48 21.41
CA PRO A 164 -1.88 9.67 22.58
C PRO A 164 -2.94 8.59 22.34
N ASP A 165 -3.86 8.81 21.39
CA ASP A 165 -4.89 7.86 20.99
C ASP A 165 -4.41 6.75 20.04
N GLY A 166 -3.14 6.78 19.62
CA GLY A 166 -2.50 5.72 18.83
C GLY A 166 -2.45 5.97 17.33
N ARG A 167 -3.09 7.02 16.84
CA ARG A 167 -3.06 7.41 15.43
C ARG A 167 -1.95 8.44 15.13
N TRP A 168 -1.91 8.90 13.88
CA TRP A 168 -1.09 10.03 13.41
C TRP A 168 -1.99 11.09 12.80
N ASP A 169 -1.61 12.36 12.90
CA ASP A 169 -2.19 13.40 12.08
C ASP A 169 -1.90 13.08 10.60
N TRP A 170 -2.92 13.23 9.76
CA TRP A 170 -2.88 12.81 8.37
C TRP A 170 -3.39 13.91 7.45
N LEU A 171 -2.77 14.09 6.29
CA LEU A 171 -3.17 15.09 5.31
C LEU A 171 -4.64 14.89 4.90
N GLU A 172 -5.41 15.98 4.97
CA GLU A 172 -6.83 15.99 4.64
C GLU A 172 -7.15 17.13 3.67
N PHE A 173 -7.34 16.80 2.40
CA PHE A 173 -7.74 17.73 1.33
C PHE A 173 -9.15 17.43 0.80
N GLY A 174 -9.87 16.50 1.40
CA GLY A 174 -11.12 15.98 0.88
C GLY A 174 -10.94 15.14 -0.39
N LEU A 175 -9.75 14.57 -0.59
CA LEU A 175 -9.40 13.75 -1.75
C LEU A 175 -9.40 12.26 -1.38
N GLU A 176 -10.36 11.55 -1.89
CA GLU A 176 -10.52 10.11 -1.67
C GLU A 176 -9.58 9.31 -2.59
N PRO A 177 -9.05 8.17 -2.12
CA PRO A 177 -9.24 7.54 -0.80
C PRO A 177 -8.20 7.95 0.25
N TRP A 178 -7.16 8.72 -0.09
CA TRP A 178 -5.94 8.84 0.72
C TRP A 178 -5.88 10.07 1.62
N GLU A 179 -6.49 11.17 1.20
CA GLU A 179 -6.36 12.50 1.83
C GLU A 179 -7.75 13.08 2.12
N THR A 180 -8.58 12.30 2.80
CA THR A 180 -9.97 12.62 3.13
C THR A 180 -10.23 12.50 4.62
N THR A 181 -11.39 12.96 5.07
CA THR A 181 -11.84 12.83 6.46
C THR A 181 -11.85 11.35 6.87
N GLY A 182 -11.17 11.04 7.97
CA GLY A 182 -11.02 9.67 8.48
C GLY A 182 -9.87 8.88 7.85
N ALA A 183 -9.10 9.48 6.93
CA ALA A 183 -7.93 8.82 6.34
C ALA A 183 -6.77 8.61 7.33
N GLU A 184 -6.82 9.19 8.53
CA GLU A 184 -5.89 8.87 9.61
C GLU A 184 -5.96 7.39 10.04
N TYR A 185 -7.13 6.73 9.89
CA TYR A 185 -7.21 5.28 10.09
C TYR A 185 -6.39 4.52 9.03
N HIS A 186 -6.52 4.93 7.77
CA HIS A 186 -5.69 4.40 6.68
C HIS A 186 -4.19 4.63 6.94
N GLY A 187 -3.81 5.84 7.35
CA GLY A 187 -2.43 6.15 7.75
C GLY A 187 -1.92 5.25 8.89
N ALA A 188 -2.76 4.97 9.89
CA ALA A 188 -2.42 4.05 10.97
C ALA A 188 -2.24 2.60 10.49
N THR A 189 -2.97 2.16 9.46
CA THR A 189 -2.73 0.83 8.85
C THR A 189 -1.37 0.76 8.16
N PHE A 190 -0.91 1.84 7.54
CA PHE A 190 0.46 1.93 7.01
C PHE A 190 1.52 1.87 8.11
N ALA A 191 1.30 2.57 9.23
CA ALA A 191 2.20 2.46 10.38
C ALA A 191 2.27 1.02 10.90
N ALA A 192 1.13 0.34 11.03
CA ALA A 192 1.08 -1.07 11.43
C ALA A 192 1.80 -1.99 10.42
N PHE A 193 1.64 -1.72 9.13
CA PHE A 193 2.37 -2.45 8.08
C PHE A 193 3.88 -2.25 8.19
N ALA A 194 4.34 -1.01 8.41
CA ALA A 194 5.76 -0.70 8.60
C ALA A 194 6.36 -1.42 9.80
N VAL A 195 5.74 -1.27 10.98
CA VAL A 195 6.28 -1.89 12.21
C VAL A 195 6.19 -3.41 12.21
N GLY A 196 5.19 -3.96 11.51
CA GLY A 196 5.08 -5.41 11.31
C GLY A 196 6.09 -5.96 10.30
N THR A 197 6.56 -5.14 9.37
CA THR A 197 7.59 -5.49 8.38
C THR A 197 9.00 -5.37 8.95
N ALA A 198 9.25 -4.40 9.84
CA ALA A 198 10.55 -4.19 10.43
C ALA A 198 11.03 -5.43 11.20
N ALA A 199 12.26 -5.85 10.96
CA ALA A 199 12.90 -6.96 11.66
C ALA A 199 13.44 -6.55 13.06
N GLY A 200 13.87 -7.51 13.87
CA GLY A 200 14.60 -7.29 15.11
C GLY A 200 13.76 -6.92 16.34
N PRO A 201 14.41 -6.73 17.48
CA PRO A 201 13.76 -6.45 18.75
C PRO A 201 13.15 -5.03 18.81
N ARG A 202 12.23 -4.84 19.74
CA ARG A 202 11.57 -3.56 20.02
C ARG A 202 12.02 -3.04 21.39
N ASP A 203 12.33 -1.75 21.46
CA ASP A 203 12.54 -1.07 22.74
C ASP A 203 11.19 -0.76 23.44
N ALA A 204 11.27 -0.24 24.67
CA ALA A 204 10.09 0.03 25.49
C ALA A 204 9.20 1.13 24.88
N ALA A 205 9.75 2.12 24.22
CA ALA A 205 9.00 3.20 23.58
C ALA A 205 8.22 2.65 22.38
N ALA A 206 8.87 1.84 21.53
CA ALA A 206 8.22 1.14 20.43
C ALA A 206 7.12 0.19 20.93
N ALA A 207 7.34 -0.56 22.00
CA ALA A 207 6.36 -1.46 22.58
C ALA A 207 5.09 -0.70 23.01
N THR A 208 5.24 0.43 23.70
CA THR A 208 4.12 1.30 24.10
C THR A 208 3.39 1.88 22.88
N GLY A 209 4.14 2.37 21.89
CA GLY A 209 3.58 2.89 20.64
C GLY A 209 2.79 1.84 19.86
N MET A 210 3.32 0.63 19.76
CA MET A 210 2.67 -0.51 19.12
C MET A 210 1.37 -0.91 19.82
N GLU A 211 1.32 -0.85 21.15
CA GLU A 211 0.10 -1.18 21.88
C GLU A 211 -1.00 -0.12 21.66
N ARG A 212 -0.64 1.17 21.69
CA ARG A 212 -1.57 2.25 21.35
C ARG A 212 -2.10 2.10 19.91
N LEU A 213 -1.21 1.81 18.95
CA LEU A 213 -1.59 1.58 17.57
C LEU A 213 -2.56 0.39 17.42
N ARG A 214 -2.27 -0.73 18.11
CA ARG A 214 -3.14 -1.92 18.10
C ARG A 214 -4.53 -1.58 18.65
N THR A 215 -4.59 -0.91 19.80
CA THR A 215 -5.83 -0.49 20.43
C THR A 215 -6.63 0.44 19.50
N TYR A 216 -5.98 1.45 18.90
CA TYR A 216 -6.64 2.36 17.97
C TYR A 216 -7.25 1.62 16.78
N LEU A 217 -6.47 0.78 16.11
CA LEU A 217 -6.94 0.08 14.91
C LEU A 217 -8.04 -0.94 15.22
N SER A 218 -7.88 -1.75 16.28
CA SER A 218 -8.85 -2.78 16.61
C SER A 218 -10.18 -2.18 17.13
N SER A 219 -10.12 -1.14 17.96
CA SER A 219 -11.32 -0.50 18.50
C SER A 219 -12.14 0.27 17.45
N ASN A 220 -11.47 0.85 16.46
CA ASN A 220 -12.12 1.61 15.40
C ASN A 220 -12.47 0.78 14.15
N TYR A 221 -12.01 -0.47 14.06
CA TYR A 221 -12.26 -1.35 12.91
C TYR A 221 -13.75 -1.48 12.52
N PRO A 222 -14.69 -1.69 13.47
CA PRO A 222 -16.10 -1.89 13.12
C PRO A 222 -16.78 -0.70 12.44
N SER A 223 -16.27 0.52 12.67
CA SER A 223 -16.83 1.75 12.09
C SER A 223 -16.21 2.11 10.73
N GLN A 224 -15.22 1.36 10.27
CA GLN A 224 -14.52 1.67 9.04
C GLN A 224 -15.27 1.16 7.80
N HIS A 225 -15.19 1.92 6.71
CA HIS A 225 -15.64 1.45 5.40
C HIS A 225 -14.73 0.34 4.86
N LEU A 226 -15.20 -0.37 3.83
CA LEU A 226 -14.58 -1.59 3.34
C LEU A 226 -13.10 -1.41 2.92
N TYR A 227 -12.77 -0.29 2.28
CA TYR A 227 -11.40 0.02 1.89
C TYR A 227 -10.45 0.04 3.10
N ASN A 228 -10.80 0.77 4.16
CA ASN A 228 -10.00 0.83 5.38
C ASN A 228 -9.92 -0.53 6.09
N ARG A 229 -11.01 -1.31 6.12
CA ARG A 229 -11.00 -2.66 6.68
C ARG A 229 -10.12 -3.61 5.86
N THR A 230 -10.07 -3.48 4.54
CA THR A 230 -9.18 -4.25 3.68
C THR A 230 -7.71 -3.95 3.99
N TRP A 231 -7.36 -2.68 4.18
CA TRP A 231 -6.02 -2.28 4.61
C TRP A 231 -5.68 -2.77 6.02
N ALA A 232 -6.62 -2.75 6.96
CA ALA A 232 -6.41 -3.31 8.30
C ALA A 232 -6.17 -4.83 8.24
N LEU A 233 -6.87 -5.57 7.38
CA LEU A 233 -6.62 -6.98 7.14
C LEU A 233 -5.23 -7.21 6.57
N LEU A 234 -4.82 -6.45 5.55
CA LEU A 234 -3.47 -6.54 4.98
C LEU A 234 -2.39 -6.25 6.04
N ALA A 235 -2.55 -5.18 6.81
CA ALA A 235 -1.62 -4.85 7.89
C ALA A 235 -1.57 -5.95 8.98
N SER A 236 -2.70 -6.60 9.28
CA SER A 236 -2.80 -7.67 10.28
C SER A 236 -1.99 -8.93 9.93
N THR A 237 -1.67 -9.10 8.65
CA THR A 237 -0.81 -10.23 8.21
C THR A 237 0.62 -10.09 8.71
N ARG A 238 1.05 -8.86 9.01
CA ARG A 238 2.38 -8.52 9.50
C ARG A 238 2.38 -8.05 10.96
N PHE A 239 1.33 -7.37 11.40
CA PHE A 239 1.18 -6.86 12.75
C PHE A 239 -0.06 -7.47 13.42
N LYS A 240 0.13 -8.46 14.29
CA LYS A 240 -0.95 -9.25 14.87
C LYS A 240 -1.86 -8.46 15.83
N GLY A 241 -3.11 -8.90 15.94
CA GLY A 241 -4.08 -8.37 16.91
C GLY A 241 -4.86 -7.14 16.42
N LEU A 242 -4.85 -6.83 15.13
CA LEU A 242 -5.64 -5.74 14.54
C LEU A 242 -7.06 -6.19 14.18
N VAL A 243 -7.20 -7.41 13.73
CA VAL A 243 -8.44 -8.00 13.22
C VAL A 243 -8.61 -9.36 13.86
N THR A 244 -9.78 -9.64 14.40
CA THR A 244 -10.13 -10.96 14.94
C THR A 244 -10.39 -11.95 13.80
N GLU A 245 -10.35 -13.26 14.09
CA GLU A 245 -10.64 -14.27 13.07
C GLU A 245 -12.07 -14.18 12.53
N ALA A 246 -13.03 -13.82 13.38
CA ALA A 246 -14.41 -13.57 12.94
C ALA A 246 -14.51 -12.38 11.99
N GLN A 247 -13.83 -11.26 12.29
CA GLN A 247 -13.76 -10.09 11.43
C GLN A 247 -13.05 -10.38 10.11
N ARG A 248 -11.94 -11.15 10.18
CA ARG A 248 -11.21 -11.61 8.99
C ARG A 248 -12.12 -12.42 8.06
N SER A 249 -12.79 -13.43 8.60
CA SER A 249 -13.68 -14.31 7.83
C SER A 249 -14.86 -13.52 7.23
N ALA A 250 -15.48 -12.64 8.00
CA ALA A 250 -16.57 -11.78 7.54
C ALA A 250 -16.12 -10.84 6.41
N LEU A 251 -14.94 -10.21 6.56
CA LEU A 251 -14.40 -9.32 5.53
C LEU A 251 -14.06 -10.05 4.24
N ILE A 252 -13.46 -11.25 4.32
CA ILE A 252 -13.19 -12.07 3.13
C ILE A 252 -14.48 -12.42 2.41
N ALA A 253 -15.53 -12.84 3.13
CA ALA A 253 -16.84 -13.13 2.54
C ALA A 253 -17.47 -11.89 1.87
N GLU A 254 -17.37 -10.73 2.50
CA GLU A 254 -17.85 -9.46 1.94
C GLU A 254 -17.09 -9.09 0.65
N LEU A 255 -15.77 -9.20 0.62
CA LEU A 255 -14.97 -8.97 -0.57
C LEU A 255 -15.33 -9.92 -1.71
N VAL A 256 -15.54 -11.21 -1.41
CA VAL A 256 -15.97 -12.21 -2.41
C VAL A 256 -17.35 -11.86 -2.98
N THR A 257 -18.27 -11.38 -2.14
CA THR A 257 -19.63 -10.99 -2.57
C THR A 257 -19.61 -9.77 -3.51
N LEU A 258 -18.65 -8.87 -3.32
CA LEU A 258 -18.50 -7.66 -4.16
C LEU A 258 -17.72 -7.90 -5.45
N GLN A 259 -17.20 -9.11 -5.67
CA GLN A 259 -16.52 -9.43 -6.93
C GLN A 259 -17.49 -9.30 -8.10
N ARG A 260 -17.10 -8.58 -9.12
CA ARG A 260 -17.91 -8.34 -10.30
C ARG A 260 -17.90 -9.55 -11.24
N GLY A 261 -18.84 -9.56 -12.17
CA GLY A 261 -19.00 -10.66 -13.13
C GLY A 261 -17.78 -10.91 -14.02
N ASP A 262 -16.96 -9.88 -14.25
CA ASP A 262 -15.70 -9.96 -14.99
C ASP A 262 -14.51 -10.49 -14.16
N GLY A 263 -14.70 -10.68 -12.87
CA GLY A 263 -13.71 -11.20 -11.94
C GLY A 263 -12.90 -10.14 -11.19
N GLY A 264 -13.05 -8.87 -11.49
CA GLY A 264 -12.39 -7.76 -10.80
C GLY A 264 -13.23 -7.15 -9.68
N TRP A 265 -12.70 -6.09 -9.07
CA TRP A 265 -13.36 -5.23 -8.08
C TRP A 265 -13.25 -3.77 -8.50
N SER A 266 -14.20 -2.94 -8.07
CA SER A 266 -14.12 -1.49 -8.25
C SER A 266 -13.85 -0.80 -6.91
N LEU A 267 -13.02 0.24 -6.93
CA LEU A 267 -12.73 1.03 -5.75
C LEU A 267 -13.99 1.73 -5.23
N GLU A 268 -14.89 2.12 -6.13
CA GLU A 268 -16.18 2.73 -5.78
C GLU A 268 -16.98 1.86 -4.81
N ALA A 269 -17.03 0.55 -5.03
CA ALA A 269 -17.77 -0.37 -4.17
C ALA A 269 -17.14 -0.56 -2.77
N MET A 270 -15.93 -0.06 -2.55
CA MET A 270 -15.24 -0.17 -1.26
C MET A 270 -15.52 1.01 -0.30
N GLY A 271 -16.39 1.98 -0.70
CA GLY A 271 -16.81 3.11 0.11
C GLY A 271 -17.68 2.77 1.32
N PRO A 272 -18.46 3.74 1.80
CA PRO A 272 -18.98 4.90 1.06
C PRO A 272 -17.97 6.03 0.89
N TRP A 273 -17.99 6.65 -0.29
CA TRP A 273 -17.18 7.79 -0.64
C TRP A 273 -18.00 9.07 -0.66
N LYS A 274 -17.36 10.22 -0.52
CA LYS A 274 -18.02 11.52 -0.50
C LYS A 274 -18.83 11.78 -1.78
N TRP A 275 -18.24 11.48 -2.94
CA TRP A 275 -18.89 11.71 -4.23
C TRP A 275 -20.10 10.78 -4.48
N SER A 276 -20.05 9.53 -4.01
CA SER A 276 -21.17 8.57 -4.22
C SER A 276 -22.47 9.02 -3.57
N LYS A 277 -22.38 9.99 -2.63
CA LYS A 277 -23.56 10.60 -1.98
C LYS A 277 -24.10 11.84 -2.72
N THR A 278 -23.31 12.45 -3.57
CA THR A 278 -23.58 13.78 -4.14
C THR A 278 -23.41 13.86 -5.65
N ALA A 279 -23.06 12.75 -6.33
CA ALA A 279 -22.71 12.81 -7.76
C ALA A 279 -23.90 13.28 -8.60
N PRO A 280 -23.85 14.49 -9.16
CA PRO A 280 -24.78 14.91 -10.21
C PRO A 280 -24.51 14.10 -11.49
N PRO A 281 -25.41 14.09 -12.45
CA PRO A 281 -25.11 13.61 -13.79
C PRO A 281 -23.89 14.38 -14.36
N VAL A 282 -23.01 13.66 -15.04
CA VAL A 282 -21.86 14.29 -15.72
C VAL A 282 -22.39 15.27 -16.76
N THR A 283 -22.17 16.55 -16.56
CA THR A 283 -22.65 17.62 -17.44
C THR A 283 -21.54 18.40 -18.11
N SER A 284 -20.29 18.24 -17.64
CA SER A 284 -19.13 19.02 -18.11
C SER A 284 -17.86 18.18 -18.16
N PRO A 285 -16.91 18.49 -19.05
CA PRO A 285 -15.58 17.88 -19.04
C PRO A 285 -14.90 18.10 -17.67
N GLY A 286 -14.44 17.02 -17.04
CA GLY A 286 -13.78 17.07 -15.74
C GLY A 286 -14.64 16.67 -14.57
N GLU A 287 -15.90 16.44 -14.79
CA GLU A 287 -16.74 15.77 -13.82
C GLU A 287 -16.47 14.26 -13.85
N LEU A 288 -16.64 13.66 -12.69
CA LEU A 288 -16.45 12.24 -12.52
C LEU A 288 -17.49 11.45 -13.32
N ASP A 289 -17.07 10.60 -14.25
CA ASP A 289 -17.99 9.68 -14.94
C ASP A 289 -18.32 8.48 -14.05
N PRO A 290 -19.58 8.38 -13.53
CA PRO A 290 -19.99 7.26 -12.70
C PRO A 290 -19.88 5.90 -13.40
N ALA A 291 -19.97 5.85 -14.72
CA ALA A 291 -19.84 4.61 -15.47
C ALA A 291 -18.40 4.07 -15.44
N LEU A 292 -17.40 4.96 -15.49
CA LEU A 292 -15.99 4.58 -15.41
C LEU A 292 -15.59 4.12 -13.99
N VAL A 293 -15.96 4.90 -12.97
CA VAL A 293 -15.53 4.57 -11.59
C VAL A 293 -16.22 3.32 -11.01
N ARG A 294 -17.35 2.92 -11.58
CA ARG A 294 -18.04 1.68 -11.20
C ARG A 294 -17.53 0.44 -11.91
N GLN A 295 -16.66 0.56 -12.89
CA GLN A 295 -16.01 -0.60 -13.52
C GLN A 295 -15.02 -1.26 -12.57
N SER A 296 -14.66 -2.50 -12.87
CA SER A 296 -13.50 -3.13 -12.22
C SER A 296 -12.25 -2.36 -12.58
N ASP A 297 -11.44 -2.06 -11.57
CA ASP A 297 -10.22 -1.28 -11.73
C ASP A 297 -8.99 -2.00 -11.17
N GLY A 298 -7.82 -1.58 -11.62
CA GLY A 298 -6.57 -2.22 -11.25
C GLY A 298 -6.20 -2.02 -9.79
N TYR A 299 -6.63 -0.92 -9.15
CA TYR A 299 -6.29 -0.67 -7.77
C TYR A 299 -7.10 -1.54 -6.81
N ALA A 300 -8.42 -1.51 -6.91
CA ALA A 300 -9.27 -2.34 -6.06
C ALA A 300 -8.98 -3.83 -6.29
N THR A 301 -8.87 -4.26 -7.56
CA THR A 301 -8.57 -5.66 -7.88
C THR A 301 -7.20 -6.07 -7.36
N GLY A 302 -6.16 -5.27 -7.58
CA GLY A 302 -4.81 -5.54 -7.09
C GLY A 302 -4.75 -5.58 -5.56
N LEU A 303 -5.34 -4.60 -4.87
CA LEU A 303 -5.40 -4.54 -3.41
C LEU A 303 -6.12 -5.75 -2.82
N VAL A 304 -7.29 -6.09 -3.35
CA VAL A 304 -8.07 -7.25 -2.85
C VAL A 304 -7.33 -8.55 -3.09
N VAL A 305 -6.86 -8.82 -4.31
CA VAL A 305 -6.11 -10.04 -4.63
C VAL A 305 -4.87 -10.17 -3.75
N TYR A 306 -4.08 -9.11 -3.62
CA TYR A 306 -2.90 -9.10 -2.76
C TYR A 306 -3.26 -9.37 -1.30
N THR A 307 -4.29 -8.70 -0.78
CA THR A 307 -4.76 -8.89 0.60
C THR A 307 -5.24 -10.31 0.85
N LEU A 308 -6.03 -10.90 -0.06
CA LEU A 308 -6.51 -12.28 0.07
C LEU A 308 -5.35 -13.29 0.09
N LYS A 309 -4.35 -13.12 -0.78
CA LYS A 309 -3.13 -13.95 -0.78
C LYS A 309 -2.38 -13.84 0.54
N GLN A 310 -2.08 -12.61 0.98
CA GLN A 310 -1.36 -12.35 2.24
C GLN A 310 -2.16 -12.84 3.46
N ALA A 311 -3.47 -12.80 3.41
CA ALA A 311 -4.35 -13.35 4.44
C ALA A 311 -4.44 -14.89 4.41
N GLY A 312 -3.78 -15.57 3.48
CA GLY A 312 -3.73 -17.03 3.40
C GLY A 312 -4.98 -17.67 2.77
N VAL A 313 -5.73 -16.94 1.96
CA VAL A 313 -6.80 -17.53 1.14
C VAL A 313 -6.16 -18.52 0.16
N PRO A 314 -6.66 -19.77 0.08
CA PRO A 314 -6.04 -20.78 -0.78
C PRO A 314 -6.02 -20.37 -2.25
N SER A 315 -4.94 -20.72 -2.95
CA SER A 315 -4.82 -20.47 -4.41
C SER A 315 -5.89 -21.18 -5.25
N SER A 316 -6.57 -22.18 -4.68
CA SER A 316 -7.72 -22.87 -5.28
C SER A 316 -9.05 -22.09 -5.14
N ASP A 317 -9.09 -21.02 -4.35
CA ASP A 317 -10.28 -20.22 -4.19
C ASP A 317 -10.74 -19.62 -5.52
N VAL A 318 -12.05 -19.68 -5.78
CA VAL A 318 -12.61 -19.29 -7.08
C VAL A 318 -12.54 -17.79 -7.30
N ALA A 319 -12.83 -16.98 -6.26
CA ALA A 319 -12.81 -15.53 -6.38
C ALA A 319 -11.36 -15.03 -6.53
N LEU A 320 -10.43 -15.60 -5.77
CA LEU A 320 -9.02 -15.28 -5.91
C LEU A 320 -8.50 -15.57 -7.32
N ARG A 321 -8.79 -16.72 -7.90
CA ARG A 321 -8.39 -17.08 -9.26
C ARG A 321 -9.01 -16.16 -10.33
N LYS A 322 -10.27 -15.78 -10.17
CA LYS A 322 -10.92 -14.81 -11.09
C LYS A 322 -10.23 -13.45 -11.03
N GLY A 323 -9.90 -12.97 -9.83
CA GLY A 323 -9.17 -11.71 -9.65
C GLY A 323 -7.77 -11.73 -10.27
N ILE A 324 -7.01 -12.82 -10.07
CA ILE A 324 -5.71 -13.01 -10.72
C ILE A 324 -5.88 -12.99 -12.25
N ARG A 325 -6.81 -13.74 -12.78
CA ARG A 325 -7.09 -13.77 -14.22
C ARG A 325 -7.47 -12.39 -14.76
N TRP A 326 -8.27 -11.62 -14.00
CA TRP A 326 -8.61 -10.26 -14.39
C TRP A 326 -7.34 -9.39 -14.50
N LEU A 327 -6.45 -9.45 -13.52
CA LEU A 327 -5.18 -8.71 -13.57
C LEU A 327 -4.32 -9.15 -14.76
N GLU A 328 -4.15 -10.44 -14.99
CA GLU A 328 -3.39 -10.99 -16.12
C GLU A 328 -3.87 -10.48 -17.49
N THR A 329 -5.18 -10.25 -17.64
CA THR A 329 -5.78 -9.90 -18.93
C THR A 329 -6.06 -8.40 -19.09
N ASN A 330 -5.90 -7.59 -18.04
CA ASN A 330 -6.24 -6.17 -18.05
C ASN A 330 -5.06 -5.21 -17.94
N GLN A 331 -3.84 -5.68 -18.18
CA GLN A 331 -2.70 -4.79 -18.38
C GLN A 331 -2.82 -4.08 -19.74
N ARG A 332 -2.84 -2.75 -19.74
CA ARG A 332 -3.08 -1.91 -20.92
C ARG A 332 -1.85 -1.05 -21.25
N PRO A 333 -1.64 -0.62 -22.51
CA PRO A 333 -0.66 0.41 -22.81
C PRO A 333 -0.88 1.65 -21.94
N SER A 334 0.20 2.36 -21.62
CA SER A 334 0.08 3.63 -20.90
C SER A 334 -0.89 4.58 -21.62
N PRO A 335 -1.84 5.20 -20.91
CA PRO A 335 -2.75 6.15 -21.53
C PRO A 335 -2.11 7.52 -21.82
N LEU A 336 -0.88 7.76 -21.34
CA LEU A 336 -0.10 8.98 -21.65
C LEU A 336 0.92 8.66 -22.76
N PRO A 337 0.88 9.38 -23.91
CA PRO A 337 1.76 9.12 -25.03
C PRO A 337 3.26 9.18 -24.68
N ASP A 338 3.63 10.08 -23.76
CA ASP A 338 5.02 10.32 -23.36
C ASP A 338 5.48 9.42 -22.20
N VAL A 339 4.61 8.53 -21.71
CA VAL A 339 4.93 7.56 -20.65
C VAL A 339 4.95 6.16 -21.27
N PRO A 340 6.11 5.52 -21.37
CA PRO A 340 6.22 4.20 -21.97
C PRO A 340 5.58 3.11 -21.12
N GLY A 341 5.47 1.91 -21.69
CA GLY A 341 5.12 0.71 -20.96
C GLY A 341 3.62 0.43 -20.86
N ARG A 342 3.26 -0.39 -19.89
CA ARG A 342 1.89 -0.88 -19.68
C ARG A 342 1.52 -0.78 -18.20
N ALA A 343 0.25 -0.51 -17.93
CA ALA A 343 -0.28 -0.27 -16.60
C ALA A 343 -1.64 -0.96 -16.40
N TRP A 344 -2.10 -1.02 -15.16
CA TRP A 344 -3.49 -1.33 -14.82
C TRP A 344 -4.21 -0.03 -14.48
N LEU A 345 -5.31 0.23 -15.19
CA LEU A 345 -6.02 1.49 -15.05
C LEU A 345 -6.86 1.52 -13.77
N ALA A 346 -6.91 2.69 -13.15
CA ALA A 346 -7.89 3.03 -12.12
C ALA A 346 -8.26 4.50 -12.24
N HIS A 347 -9.53 4.81 -11.97
CA HIS A 347 -10.08 6.16 -12.13
C HIS A 347 -10.11 6.88 -10.78
N SER A 348 -9.90 8.20 -10.80
CA SER A 348 -10.01 9.03 -9.61
C SER A 348 -11.44 9.03 -9.08
N LEU A 349 -11.60 8.99 -7.77
CA LEU A 349 -12.88 9.18 -7.09
C LEU A 349 -13.26 10.67 -6.90
N ASN A 350 -12.41 11.59 -7.33
CA ASN A 350 -12.56 13.01 -7.02
C ASN A 350 -12.81 13.86 -8.27
N TYR A 351 -12.07 13.56 -9.33
CA TYR A 351 -12.08 14.32 -10.58
C TYR A 351 -11.77 13.41 -11.75
N ASP A 352 -12.34 13.70 -12.91
CA ASP A 352 -11.88 13.12 -14.16
C ASP A 352 -10.57 13.79 -14.62
N ARG A 353 -9.47 13.37 -14.00
CA ARG A 353 -8.14 13.86 -14.36
C ARG A 353 -7.60 13.27 -15.66
N GLU A 354 -8.23 12.23 -16.17
CA GLU A 354 -7.76 11.48 -17.34
C GLU A 354 -8.26 12.11 -18.65
N HIS A 355 -9.46 12.67 -18.64
CA HIS A 355 -10.10 13.26 -19.83
C HIS A 355 -9.99 14.79 -19.91
N GLY A 356 -9.11 15.40 -19.12
CA GLY A 356 -8.79 16.82 -19.25
C GLY A 356 -9.63 17.78 -18.44
N GLY A 357 -10.37 17.28 -17.47
CA GLY A 357 -11.21 18.09 -16.60
C GLY A 357 -10.50 18.95 -15.57
N GLU A 358 -9.29 18.64 -15.22
CA GLU A 358 -8.44 19.59 -14.52
C GLU A 358 -7.52 20.27 -15.52
N LYS A 359 -7.44 21.62 -15.51
CA LYS A 359 -6.35 22.38 -16.12
C LYS A 359 -5.05 22.06 -15.37
N GLY A 360 -4.75 20.76 -15.25
CA GLY A 360 -3.65 20.24 -14.47
C GLY A 360 -2.52 19.80 -15.36
N GLU A 361 -1.33 19.95 -14.83
CA GLU A 361 -0.10 19.44 -15.40
C GLU A 361 -0.27 17.94 -15.75
N PRO A 362 0.12 17.49 -16.95
CA PRO A 362 -0.04 16.08 -17.38
C PRO A 362 0.52 15.07 -16.38
N TRP A 363 1.54 15.44 -15.60
CA TRP A 363 2.15 14.59 -14.59
C TRP A 363 1.24 14.27 -13.39
N ARG A 364 0.21 15.09 -13.11
CA ARG A 364 -0.78 14.84 -12.05
C ARG A 364 -1.83 13.82 -12.46
N ARG A 365 -1.95 13.53 -13.74
CA ARG A 365 -2.83 12.47 -14.21
C ARG A 365 -2.30 11.13 -13.75
N LEU A 366 -3.16 10.14 -13.66
CA LEU A 366 -2.82 8.75 -13.44
C LEU A 366 -2.29 8.38 -12.05
N PHE A 367 -2.42 9.23 -11.01
CA PHE A 367 -2.03 8.83 -9.65
C PHE A 367 -2.73 7.54 -9.17
N MET A 368 -4.01 7.37 -9.54
CA MET A 368 -4.72 6.12 -9.27
C MET A 368 -4.15 4.96 -10.07
N THR A 369 -3.79 5.18 -11.32
CA THR A 369 -3.18 4.18 -12.22
C THR A 369 -1.76 3.79 -11.74
N ASP A 370 -0.99 4.72 -11.18
CA ASP A 370 0.31 4.43 -10.56
C ASP A 370 0.15 3.43 -9.41
N THR A 371 -0.79 3.70 -8.51
CA THR A 371 -1.09 2.81 -7.38
C THR A 371 -1.70 1.49 -7.84
N ALA A 372 -2.59 1.52 -8.84
CA ALA A 372 -3.18 0.33 -9.43
C ALA A 372 -2.12 -0.60 -10.02
N THR A 373 -1.18 -0.03 -10.76
CA THR A 373 -0.07 -0.79 -11.34
C THR A 373 0.80 -1.41 -10.25
N ALA A 374 1.11 -0.66 -9.19
CA ALA A 374 1.88 -1.18 -8.07
C ALA A 374 1.18 -2.36 -7.36
N PHE A 375 -0.13 -2.24 -7.08
CA PHE A 375 -0.87 -3.30 -6.40
C PHE A 375 -1.15 -4.51 -7.30
N ALA A 376 -1.33 -4.32 -8.60
CA ALA A 376 -1.39 -5.42 -9.55
C ALA A 376 -0.08 -6.22 -9.58
N ILE A 377 1.07 -5.56 -9.56
CA ILE A 377 2.38 -6.21 -9.46
C ILE A 377 2.49 -7.01 -8.16
N LEU A 378 2.16 -6.42 -7.01
CA LEU A 378 2.19 -7.10 -5.72
C LEU A 378 1.27 -8.34 -5.72
N ALA A 379 0.10 -8.23 -6.34
CA ALA A 379 -0.86 -9.31 -6.44
C ALA A 379 -0.40 -10.47 -7.37
N LEU A 380 0.31 -10.15 -8.45
CA LEU A 380 0.71 -11.13 -9.47
C LEU A 380 2.08 -11.77 -9.19
N ALA A 381 2.95 -11.07 -8.47
CA ALA A 381 4.32 -11.50 -8.24
C ALA A 381 4.52 -12.47 -7.07
N ASP A 382 3.52 -12.62 -6.20
CA ASP A 382 3.58 -13.49 -5.00
C ASP A 382 3.02 -14.91 -5.28
#